data_76d69c42f4216473bcff6ac8d415bd2c
#
_entry.id   76d69c42f4216473bcff6ac8d415bd2c
#
_cell.length_a   1.000
_cell.length_b   1.000
_cell.length_c   1.000
_cell.angle_alpha   90.00
_cell.angle_beta   90.00
_cell.angle_gamma   90.00
#
_symmetry.space_group_name_H-M   'P 1'
#
loop_
_entity.id
_entity.type
_entity.pdbx_description
1 polymer ?
#
loop_
_entity_poly.entity_id
_entity_poly.type
_entity_poly.pdbx_seq_one_letter_code
_entity_poly.pdbx_strand_id
1 'polypeptide(L)'
;MFIVLFAMSTVDAKKFDLLRNSLATGFGQTDIGKLDTAKGTVLDPTKATKSGESFGAGPQTAQATAAAAAAKAAAAAAVKEVDSIKNLEAKVSASLAIQGLQGTVQYTIDQRGLTIRLVDQQAFFAPNSTVLTGTAPRVLDTIAPILSATGEDIAVEGHADSRATLPPFPTNWELSSGRAVAVLRRMVESGGVTESKIGAVGYGSSRPLSLGTAAADFAQNRRVDIIALSNASESVRALIPDVVSGKIPGSETPAAPAAVTAATATTWIPVVSSSVPLILLPAVNPGR
;
A
#
# COMPACT_ATOMS: atom_id res chain seq x y z
N MET A 1 52.22 25.08 10.85
CA MET A 1 52.71 23.79 10.39
C MET A 1 51.58 22.79 10.54
N PHE A 2 50.77 22.60 9.49
CA PHE A 2 49.61 21.68 9.47
C PHE A 2 50.05 20.32 8.94
N ILE A 3 50.01 19.32 9.79
CA ILE A 3 50.24 17.93 9.38
C ILE A 3 48.87 17.38 8.95
N VAL A 4 48.69 17.25 7.64
CA VAL A 4 47.54 16.55 7.08
C VAL A 4 47.85 15.05 7.18
N LEU A 5 47.23 14.38 8.14
CA LEU A 5 47.19 12.92 8.23
C LEU A 5 46.27 12.39 7.13
N PHE A 6 46.87 12.02 6.01
CA PHE A 6 46.23 11.18 5.00
C PHE A 6 46.07 9.77 5.62
N ALA A 7 44.88 9.48 6.13
CA ALA A 7 44.50 8.09 6.39
C ALA A 7 44.43 7.39 5.04
N MET A 8 45.49 6.71 4.66
CA MET A 8 45.44 5.74 3.57
C MET A 8 44.52 4.61 3.97
N SER A 9 43.27 4.70 3.50
CA SER A 9 42.39 3.56 3.49
C SER A 9 43.05 2.45 2.72
N THR A 10 43.58 1.47 3.42
CA THR A 10 44.04 0.23 2.79
C THR A 10 42.82 -0.43 2.19
N VAL A 11 42.66 -0.29 0.88
CA VAL A 11 41.66 -1.03 0.12
C VAL A 11 41.95 -2.50 0.38
N ASP A 12 41.04 -3.17 1.06
CA ASP A 12 41.15 -4.60 1.38
C ASP A 12 41.21 -5.37 0.05
N ALA A 13 42.40 -5.81 -0.31
CA ALA A 13 42.68 -6.51 -1.57
C ALA A 13 41.72 -7.69 -1.78
N LYS A 14 41.32 -8.36 -0.69
CA LYS A 14 40.36 -9.46 -0.72
C LYS A 14 38.96 -9.01 -1.13
N LYS A 15 38.51 -7.81 -0.70
CA LYS A 15 37.22 -7.25 -1.11
C LYS A 15 37.25 -6.80 -2.57
N PHE A 16 38.40 -6.32 -3.04
CA PHE A 16 38.59 -5.94 -4.46
C PHE A 16 38.58 -7.16 -5.36
N ASP A 17 39.24 -8.26 -4.96
CA ASP A 17 39.21 -9.51 -5.70
C ASP A 17 37.81 -10.16 -5.73
N LEU A 18 37.05 -10.09 -4.65
CA LEU A 18 35.66 -10.54 -4.61
C LEU A 18 34.80 -9.70 -5.54
N LEU A 19 34.97 -8.38 -5.55
CA LEU A 19 34.22 -7.47 -6.43
C LEU A 19 34.60 -7.74 -7.90
N ARG A 20 35.87 -7.90 -8.20
CA ARG A 20 36.38 -8.23 -9.55
C ARG A 20 35.82 -9.57 -10.04
N ASN A 21 35.81 -10.59 -9.19
CA ASN A 21 35.26 -11.89 -9.53
C ASN A 21 33.74 -11.84 -9.74
N SER A 22 33.03 -11.10 -8.92
CA SER A 22 31.56 -10.93 -9.09
C SER A 22 31.22 -10.15 -10.37
N LEU A 23 32.01 -9.12 -10.72
CA LEU A 23 31.85 -8.39 -11.98
C LEU A 23 32.20 -9.28 -13.19
N ALA A 24 33.31 -10.00 -13.13
CA ALA A 24 33.76 -10.92 -14.23
C ALA A 24 32.67 -12.00 -14.45
N THR A 25 32.08 -12.54 -13.39
CA THR A 25 31.03 -13.54 -13.47
C THR A 25 29.74 -12.92 -14.02
N GLY A 26 29.41 -11.67 -13.63
CA GLY A 26 28.23 -10.95 -14.10
C GLY A 26 28.25 -10.54 -15.57
N PHE A 27 29.47 -10.34 -16.13
CA PHE A 27 29.65 -9.98 -17.54
C PHE A 27 30.02 -11.17 -18.45
N GLY A 28 29.90 -12.41 -17.96
CA GLY A 28 30.05 -13.62 -18.80
C GLY A 28 31.45 -13.91 -19.29
N GLN A 29 32.51 -13.33 -18.68
CA GLN A 29 33.86 -13.78 -18.91
C GLN A 29 34.10 -15.07 -18.12
N THR A 30 33.89 -16.19 -18.78
CA THR A 30 34.41 -17.48 -18.33
C THR A 30 35.91 -17.43 -18.40
N ASP A 31 36.60 -17.69 -17.27
CA ASP A 31 38.04 -18.01 -17.31
C ASP A 31 38.24 -19.14 -18.31
N ILE A 32 38.79 -18.82 -19.46
CA ILE A 32 39.32 -19.82 -20.40
C ILE A 32 40.56 -20.37 -19.68
N GLY A 33 40.33 -21.45 -18.92
CA GLY A 33 41.42 -22.18 -18.28
C GLY A 33 42.54 -22.37 -19.30
N LYS A 34 43.77 -22.15 -18.85
CA LYS A 34 45.02 -22.28 -19.63
C LYS A 34 44.88 -23.38 -20.66
N LEU A 35 44.72 -23.00 -21.93
CA LEU A 35 44.86 -23.92 -23.03
C LEU A 35 46.30 -24.40 -23.00
N ASP A 36 46.50 -25.62 -22.53
CA ASP A 36 47.78 -26.32 -22.65
C ASP A 36 48.00 -26.70 -24.12
N THR A 37 48.64 -25.80 -24.86
CA THR A 37 48.92 -25.93 -26.30
C THR A 37 49.99 -26.97 -26.63
N ALA A 38 50.41 -27.81 -25.65
CA ALA A 38 51.52 -28.74 -25.83
C ALA A 38 51.11 -30.13 -26.33
N LYS A 39 49.86 -30.50 -26.47
CA LYS A 39 49.43 -31.75 -27.10
C LYS A 39 48.20 -31.51 -27.97
N GLY A 40 48.43 -31.36 -29.28
CA GLY A 40 47.37 -31.29 -30.27
C GLY A 40 46.53 -32.56 -30.28
N THR A 41 45.38 -32.55 -29.60
CA THR A 41 44.35 -33.56 -29.75
C THR A 41 43.39 -33.06 -30.81
N VAL A 42 43.53 -33.53 -32.03
CA VAL A 42 42.57 -33.35 -33.10
C VAL A 42 41.30 -34.05 -32.65
N LEU A 43 40.24 -33.29 -32.32
CA LEU A 43 38.92 -33.84 -32.09
C LEU A 43 38.37 -34.42 -33.38
N ASP A 44 38.27 -35.73 -33.45
CA ASP A 44 37.65 -36.46 -34.54
C ASP A 44 36.15 -36.08 -34.63
N PRO A 45 35.67 -35.42 -35.71
CA PRO A 45 34.32 -34.97 -35.83
C PRO A 45 33.27 -36.10 -35.90
N THR A 46 33.69 -37.35 -36.01
CA THR A 46 32.77 -38.52 -36.10
C THR A 46 32.33 -39.08 -34.74
N LYS A 47 32.92 -38.61 -33.63
CA LYS A 47 32.49 -39.03 -32.27
C LYS A 47 31.50 -38.08 -31.56
N ALA A 48 31.03 -37.07 -32.23
CA ALA A 48 30.11 -36.07 -31.64
C ALA A 48 28.64 -36.50 -31.62
N THR A 49 28.32 -37.74 -32.05
CA THR A 49 26.90 -38.16 -32.20
C THR A 49 26.46 -39.32 -31.32
N LYS A 50 27.15 -39.66 -30.24
CA LYS A 50 26.61 -40.64 -29.27
C LYS A 50 27.09 -40.35 -27.85
N SER A 51 26.47 -39.43 -27.21
CA SER A 51 26.25 -39.40 -25.74
C SER A 51 25.32 -38.26 -25.45
N GLY A 52 24.03 -38.59 -25.31
CA GLY A 52 23.06 -37.74 -24.65
C GLY A 52 23.29 -37.70 -23.13
N GLU A 53 24.57 -37.49 -22.73
CA GLU A 53 24.86 -37.14 -21.35
C GLU A 53 24.75 -35.62 -21.24
N SER A 54 23.69 -35.22 -20.60
CA SER A 54 23.46 -33.91 -20.05
C SER A 54 24.77 -33.36 -19.50
N PHE A 55 25.33 -32.34 -20.15
CA PHE A 55 26.35 -31.49 -19.54
C PHE A 55 25.72 -30.98 -18.25
N GLY A 56 26.17 -31.52 -17.11
CA GLY A 56 25.69 -31.17 -15.81
C GLY A 56 25.68 -29.66 -15.70
N ALA A 57 24.52 -29.13 -15.33
CA ALA A 57 24.31 -27.71 -15.12
C ALA A 57 25.41 -27.21 -14.18
N GLY A 58 26.34 -26.41 -14.73
CA GLY A 58 27.42 -25.82 -13.96
C GLY A 58 26.86 -24.96 -12.82
N PRO A 59 27.66 -24.57 -11.81
CA PRO A 59 27.20 -23.81 -10.64
C PRO A 59 26.42 -22.54 -11.01
N GLN A 60 26.58 -21.99 -12.20
CA GLN A 60 25.79 -20.84 -12.69
C GLN A 60 24.34 -21.16 -13.00
N THR A 61 24.03 -22.37 -13.48
CA THR A 61 22.64 -22.78 -13.74
C THR A 61 21.91 -23.08 -12.44
N ALA A 62 22.60 -23.64 -11.44
CA ALA A 62 22.03 -23.85 -10.11
C ALA A 62 21.68 -22.51 -9.41
N GLN A 63 22.53 -21.51 -9.57
CA GLN A 63 22.32 -20.18 -9.00
C GLN A 63 21.18 -19.42 -9.74
N ALA A 64 21.09 -19.55 -11.06
CA ALA A 64 20.00 -18.97 -11.84
C ALA A 64 18.65 -19.63 -11.53
N THR A 65 18.62 -20.95 -11.36
CA THR A 65 17.38 -21.66 -10.96
C THR A 65 16.96 -21.32 -9.54
N ALA A 66 17.90 -21.18 -8.60
CA ALA A 66 17.61 -20.74 -7.23
C ALA A 66 17.07 -19.32 -7.18
N ALA A 67 17.65 -18.39 -7.96
CA ALA A 67 17.17 -17.01 -8.07
C ALA A 67 15.77 -16.93 -8.68
N ALA A 68 15.49 -17.72 -9.72
CA ALA A 68 14.16 -17.79 -10.32
C ALA A 68 13.12 -18.37 -9.35
N ALA A 69 13.49 -19.38 -8.58
CA ALA A 69 12.62 -19.96 -7.55
C ALA A 69 12.34 -18.95 -6.43
N ALA A 70 13.35 -18.21 -5.98
CA ALA A 70 13.19 -17.15 -4.98
C ALA A 70 12.29 -16.01 -5.47
N ALA A 71 12.46 -15.56 -6.73
CA ALA A 71 11.61 -14.55 -7.34
C ALA A 71 10.13 -15.01 -7.43
N LYS A 72 9.90 -16.27 -7.82
CA LYS A 72 8.55 -16.85 -7.86
C LYS A 72 7.93 -16.95 -6.47
N ALA A 73 8.72 -17.33 -5.46
CA ALA A 73 8.26 -17.38 -4.07
C ALA A 73 7.90 -15.98 -3.55
N ALA A 74 8.72 -14.97 -3.85
CA ALA A 74 8.46 -13.58 -3.49
C ALA A 74 7.18 -13.05 -4.16
N ALA A 75 6.96 -13.37 -5.45
CA ALA A 75 5.74 -12.98 -6.15
C ALA A 75 4.49 -13.63 -5.53
N ALA A 76 4.55 -14.93 -5.21
CA ALA A 76 3.44 -15.62 -4.54
C ALA A 76 3.17 -15.06 -3.13
N ALA A 77 4.23 -14.68 -2.40
CA ALA A 77 4.10 -14.03 -1.10
C ALA A 77 3.48 -12.64 -1.23
N ALA A 78 3.86 -11.87 -2.28
CA ALA A 78 3.29 -10.54 -2.53
C ALA A 78 1.79 -10.59 -2.85
N VAL A 79 1.33 -11.61 -3.59
CA VAL A 79 -0.11 -11.84 -3.82
C VAL A 79 -0.84 -12.04 -2.50
N LYS A 80 -0.33 -12.93 -1.64
CA LYS A 80 -0.94 -13.18 -0.31
C LYS A 80 -0.97 -11.93 0.56
N GLU A 81 0.10 -11.14 0.52
CA GLU A 81 0.19 -9.89 1.26
C GLU A 81 -0.86 -8.89 0.77
N VAL A 82 -1.01 -8.71 -0.54
CA VAL A 82 -2.03 -7.84 -1.14
C VAL A 82 -3.45 -8.32 -0.76
N ASP A 83 -3.69 -9.63 -0.75
CA ASP A 83 -4.98 -10.18 -0.32
C ASP A 83 -5.25 -9.89 1.17
N SER A 84 -4.22 -9.99 2.02
CA SER A 84 -4.33 -9.61 3.45
C SER A 84 -4.66 -8.13 3.61
N ILE A 85 -3.97 -7.26 2.88
CA ILE A 85 -4.19 -5.80 2.89
C ILE A 85 -5.61 -5.47 2.38
N LYS A 86 -6.07 -6.08 1.30
CA LYS A 86 -7.44 -5.91 0.78
C LYS A 86 -8.51 -6.37 1.77
N ASN A 87 -8.25 -7.46 2.48
CA ASN A 87 -9.16 -7.94 3.53
C ASN A 87 -9.23 -6.95 4.71
N LEU A 88 -8.09 -6.34 5.08
CA LEU A 88 -8.05 -5.29 6.09
C LEU A 88 -8.84 -4.05 5.63
N GLU A 89 -8.61 -3.58 4.41
CA GLU A 89 -9.38 -2.49 3.79
C GLU A 89 -10.89 -2.76 3.82
N ALA A 90 -11.30 -3.98 3.40
CA ALA A 90 -12.69 -4.37 3.38
C ALA A 90 -13.33 -4.36 4.79
N LYS A 91 -12.60 -4.83 5.82
CA LYS A 91 -13.07 -4.78 7.22
C LYS A 91 -13.25 -3.35 7.71
N VAL A 92 -12.27 -2.49 7.44
CA VAL A 92 -12.34 -1.05 7.81
C VAL A 92 -13.51 -0.38 7.09
N SER A 93 -13.62 -0.58 5.78
CA SER A 93 -14.68 0.00 4.95
C SER A 93 -16.07 -0.45 5.41
N ALA A 94 -16.26 -1.74 5.67
CA ALA A 94 -17.53 -2.28 6.17
C ALA A 94 -17.91 -1.69 7.55
N SER A 95 -16.95 -1.58 8.47
CA SER A 95 -17.19 -1.01 9.80
C SER A 95 -17.56 0.47 9.74
N LEU A 96 -16.90 1.24 8.87
CA LEU A 96 -17.24 2.65 8.64
C LEU A 96 -18.61 2.80 7.97
N ALA A 97 -18.98 1.90 7.06
CA ALA A 97 -20.29 1.89 6.41
C ALA A 97 -21.44 1.67 7.42
N ILE A 98 -21.26 0.73 8.37
CA ILE A 98 -22.24 0.50 9.46
C ILE A 98 -22.47 1.77 10.30
N GLN A 99 -21.42 2.57 10.48
CA GLN A 99 -21.49 3.84 11.22
C GLN A 99 -21.98 5.04 10.38
N GLY A 100 -22.25 4.84 9.08
CA GLY A 100 -22.59 5.92 8.14
C GLY A 100 -21.42 6.87 7.86
N LEU A 101 -20.20 6.38 7.99
CA LEU A 101 -18.95 7.14 7.82
C LEU A 101 -18.22 6.79 6.51
N GLN A 102 -18.88 6.06 5.60
CA GLN A 102 -18.33 5.81 4.27
C GLN A 102 -18.07 7.14 3.53
N GLY A 103 -16.97 7.21 2.84
CA GLY A 103 -16.57 8.44 2.13
C GLY A 103 -15.77 9.44 2.98
N THR A 104 -15.62 9.21 4.29
CA THR A 104 -14.73 10.04 5.14
C THR A 104 -13.27 9.69 5.00
N VAL A 105 -12.97 8.55 4.43
CA VAL A 105 -11.59 8.07 4.19
C VAL A 105 -11.40 7.59 2.75
N GLN A 106 -10.16 7.65 2.30
CA GLN A 106 -9.70 7.05 1.05
C GLN A 106 -8.62 6.02 1.36
N TYR A 107 -8.59 4.96 0.57
CA TYR A 107 -7.62 3.87 0.71
C TYR A 107 -6.61 3.90 -0.43
N THR A 108 -5.37 3.61 -0.11
CA THR A 108 -4.30 3.42 -1.09
C THR A 108 -3.41 2.28 -0.63
N ILE A 109 -3.15 1.33 -1.52
CA ILE A 109 -2.23 0.22 -1.25
C ILE A 109 -0.94 0.51 -2.00
N ASP A 110 0.15 0.60 -1.28
CA ASP A 110 1.50 0.81 -1.82
C ASP A 110 2.51 -0.17 -1.21
N GLN A 111 3.79 -0.04 -1.55
CA GLN A 111 4.85 -0.91 -1.02
C GLN A 111 5.01 -0.85 0.51
N ARG A 112 4.43 0.14 1.19
CA ARG A 112 4.47 0.24 2.65
C ARG A 112 3.35 -0.54 3.33
N GLY A 113 2.23 -0.75 2.63
CA GLY A 113 1.04 -1.40 3.14
C GLY A 113 -0.24 -0.65 2.80
N LEU A 114 -1.20 -0.61 3.73
CA LEU A 114 -2.47 0.09 3.57
C LEU A 114 -2.40 1.50 4.13
N THR A 115 -2.56 2.49 3.28
CA THR A 115 -2.73 3.90 3.67
C THR A 115 -4.21 4.25 3.73
N ILE A 116 -4.69 4.65 4.89
CA ILE A 116 -6.03 5.17 5.15
C ILE A 116 -5.90 6.69 5.28
N ARG A 117 -6.34 7.40 4.27
CA ARG A 117 -6.30 8.86 4.23
C ARG A 117 -7.60 9.43 4.73
N LEU A 118 -7.53 10.29 5.72
CA LEU A 118 -8.67 11.06 6.20
C LEU A 118 -8.99 12.17 5.17
N VAL A 119 -10.15 12.03 4.53
CA VAL A 119 -10.64 12.99 3.51
C VAL A 119 -11.38 14.12 4.23
N ASP A 120 -11.25 15.33 3.69
CA ASP A 120 -11.85 16.55 4.27
C ASP A 120 -11.35 16.85 5.68
N GLN A 121 -10.14 17.36 5.75
CA GLN A 121 -9.52 17.72 7.02
C GLN A 121 -10.33 18.75 7.83
N GLN A 122 -11.20 19.53 7.20
CA GLN A 122 -12.09 20.48 7.93
C GLN A 122 -13.15 19.77 8.77
N ALA A 123 -13.52 18.54 8.36
CA ALA A 123 -14.37 17.69 9.17
C ALA A 123 -13.63 17.03 10.35
N PHE A 124 -12.29 16.95 10.28
CA PHE A 124 -11.47 16.28 11.29
C PHE A 124 -10.78 17.24 12.27
N PHE A 125 -10.42 18.44 11.81
CA PHE A 125 -9.74 19.46 12.62
C PHE A 125 -10.33 20.83 12.34
N ALA A 126 -10.45 21.65 13.38
CA ALA A 126 -10.72 23.08 13.17
C ALA A 126 -9.58 23.76 12.40
N PRO A 127 -9.84 24.85 11.67
CA PRO A 127 -8.79 25.60 11.00
C PRO A 127 -7.66 25.98 11.97
N ASN A 128 -6.41 25.80 11.53
CA ASN A 128 -5.21 26.08 12.33
C ASN A 128 -5.25 25.46 13.75
N SER A 129 -5.76 24.23 13.88
CA SER A 129 -5.92 23.52 15.15
C SER A 129 -5.47 22.08 15.03
N THR A 130 -5.09 21.49 16.16
CA THR A 130 -4.75 20.08 16.34
C THR A 130 -5.84 19.33 17.11
N VAL A 131 -6.91 20.00 17.48
CA VAL A 131 -8.04 19.38 18.19
C VAL A 131 -8.91 18.63 17.21
N LEU A 132 -9.12 17.34 17.49
CA LEU A 132 -10.04 16.49 16.73
C LEU A 132 -11.48 16.95 16.94
N THR A 133 -12.20 17.16 15.86
CA THR A 133 -13.58 17.67 15.86
C THR A 133 -14.49 16.83 14.96
N GLY A 134 -15.80 17.07 15.06
CA GLY A 134 -16.78 16.48 14.16
C GLY A 134 -16.79 14.97 14.18
N THR A 135 -16.58 14.36 13.01
CA THR A 135 -16.61 12.90 12.81
C THR A 135 -15.29 12.21 13.14
N ALA A 136 -14.19 12.97 13.32
CA ALA A 136 -12.86 12.42 13.55
C ALA A 136 -12.77 11.39 14.67
N PRO A 137 -13.27 11.66 15.89
CA PRO A 137 -13.21 10.69 16.98
C PRO A 137 -13.93 9.38 16.61
N ARG A 138 -15.11 9.47 15.99
CA ARG A 138 -15.89 8.28 15.60
C ARG A 138 -15.18 7.44 14.55
N VAL A 139 -14.57 8.08 13.54
CA VAL A 139 -13.79 7.39 12.52
C VAL A 139 -12.61 6.67 13.16
N LEU A 140 -11.83 7.37 14.01
CA LEU A 140 -10.65 6.81 14.65
C LEU A 140 -11.03 5.66 15.62
N ASP A 141 -12.09 5.81 16.41
CA ASP A 141 -12.58 4.77 17.32
C ASP A 141 -13.09 3.53 16.57
N THR A 142 -13.56 3.71 15.32
CA THR A 142 -14.01 2.59 14.48
C THR A 142 -12.83 1.84 13.87
N ILE A 143 -11.81 2.55 13.39
CA ILE A 143 -10.68 1.92 12.68
C ILE A 143 -9.59 1.39 13.61
N ALA A 144 -9.35 2.04 14.74
CA ALA A 144 -8.23 1.72 15.62
C ALA A 144 -8.28 0.28 16.19
N PRO A 145 -9.41 -0.27 16.65
CA PRO A 145 -9.46 -1.66 17.11
C PRO A 145 -9.17 -2.67 15.99
N ILE A 146 -9.58 -2.34 14.75
CA ILE A 146 -9.34 -3.21 13.59
C ILE A 146 -7.84 -3.25 13.26
N LEU A 147 -7.19 -2.08 13.26
CA LEU A 147 -5.75 -1.99 13.03
C LEU A 147 -4.95 -2.61 14.18
N SER A 148 -5.36 -2.39 15.43
CA SER A 148 -4.72 -3.01 16.60
C SER A 148 -4.73 -4.54 16.51
N ALA A 149 -5.81 -5.13 15.99
CA ALA A 149 -5.95 -6.58 15.87
C ALA A 149 -5.03 -7.21 14.82
N THR A 150 -4.44 -6.43 13.90
CA THR A 150 -3.49 -6.97 12.90
C THR A 150 -2.12 -7.24 13.50
N GLY A 151 -1.76 -6.54 14.57
CA GLY A 151 -0.41 -6.60 15.17
C GLY A 151 0.68 -5.92 14.31
N GLU A 152 0.30 -5.26 13.22
CA GLU A 152 1.21 -4.50 12.37
C GLU A 152 1.61 -3.17 13.03
N ASP A 153 2.75 -2.63 12.60
CA ASP A 153 3.16 -1.29 13.01
C ASP A 153 2.34 -0.23 12.27
N ILE A 154 2.00 0.85 12.96
CA ILE A 154 1.16 1.92 12.40
C ILE A 154 1.96 3.21 12.34
N ALA A 155 1.99 3.86 11.18
CA ALA A 155 2.55 5.19 11.03
C ALA A 155 1.41 6.21 10.79
N VAL A 156 1.44 7.32 11.52
CA VAL A 156 0.52 8.44 11.34
C VAL A 156 1.30 9.61 10.76
N GLU A 157 0.96 10.01 9.54
CA GLU A 157 1.65 11.06 8.80
C GLU A 157 0.76 12.29 8.64
N GLY A 158 1.18 13.42 9.22
CA GLY A 158 0.49 14.70 9.09
C GLY A 158 1.06 15.55 7.95
N HIS A 159 0.19 16.17 7.18
CA HIS A 159 0.54 17.03 6.06
C HIS A 159 -0.23 18.35 6.12
N ALA A 160 0.39 19.40 5.61
CA ALA A 160 -0.20 20.72 5.46
C ALA A 160 -0.13 21.18 4.00
N ASP A 161 -0.91 22.20 3.66
CA ASP A 161 -0.76 22.91 2.38
C ASP A 161 0.44 23.89 2.43
N SER A 162 0.73 24.51 1.31
CA SER A 162 1.88 25.42 1.17
C SER A 162 1.67 26.83 1.78
N ARG A 163 0.49 27.14 2.30
CA ARG A 163 0.20 28.42 2.91
C ARG A 163 0.84 28.51 4.30
N ALA A 164 1.18 29.72 4.71
CA ALA A 164 1.70 29.97 6.05
C ALA A 164 0.64 29.63 7.11
N THR A 165 1.11 29.10 8.24
CA THR A 165 0.30 28.92 9.44
C THR A 165 0.10 30.26 10.17
N LEU A 166 -0.85 30.26 11.10
CA LEU A 166 -1.08 31.36 12.04
C LEU A 166 -0.71 30.91 13.46
N PRO A 167 -0.45 31.85 14.39
CA PRO A 167 -0.28 31.48 15.79
C PRO A 167 -1.42 30.58 16.28
N PRO A 168 -1.15 29.58 17.14
CA PRO A 168 0.09 29.37 17.91
C PRO A 168 1.17 28.53 17.19
N PHE A 169 0.98 28.12 15.94
CA PHE A 169 1.94 27.27 15.23
C PHE A 169 2.93 28.11 14.43
N PRO A 170 4.23 28.06 14.73
CA PRO A 170 5.25 28.81 13.99
C PRO A 170 5.32 28.43 12.52
N THR A 171 5.21 27.13 12.22
CA THR A 171 5.28 26.61 10.85
C THR A 171 4.32 25.44 10.61
N ASN A 172 4.21 25.03 9.34
CA ASN A 172 3.44 23.84 8.95
C ASN A 172 3.97 22.54 9.55
N TRP A 173 5.23 22.54 9.99
CA TRP A 173 5.82 21.36 10.65
C TRP A 173 5.16 21.08 12.00
N GLU A 174 5.03 22.12 12.85
CA GLU A 174 4.41 21.98 14.17
C GLU A 174 2.91 21.66 14.04
N LEU A 175 2.21 22.32 13.12
CA LEU A 175 0.78 22.06 12.88
C LEU A 175 0.54 20.62 12.43
N SER A 176 1.30 20.15 11.44
CA SER A 176 1.14 18.80 10.90
C SER A 176 1.55 17.71 11.91
N SER A 177 2.65 17.93 12.65
CA SER A 177 3.08 17.03 13.71
C SER A 177 2.05 16.94 14.83
N GLY A 178 1.52 18.08 15.27
CA GLY A 178 0.50 18.12 16.31
C GLY A 178 -0.79 17.41 15.91
N ARG A 179 -1.18 17.48 14.64
CA ARG A 179 -2.34 16.74 14.11
C ARG A 179 -2.09 15.23 14.08
N ALA A 180 -0.92 14.81 13.60
CA ALA A 180 -0.53 13.40 13.62
C ALA A 180 -0.50 12.83 15.05
N VAL A 181 0.05 13.59 16.01
CA VAL A 181 0.07 13.21 17.43
C VAL A 181 -1.35 13.14 18.01
N ALA A 182 -2.25 14.06 17.66
CA ALA A 182 -3.63 14.02 18.12
C ALA A 182 -4.37 12.75 17.64
N VAL A 183 -4.14 12.33 16.39
CA VAL A 183 -4.66 11.06 15.86
C VAL A 183 -4.04 9.87 16.60
N LEU A 184 -2.71 9.82 16.74
CA LEU A 184 -2.02 8.76 17.46
C LEU A 184 -2.58 8.60 18.88
N ARG A 185 -2.67 9.70 19.63
CA ARG A 185 -3.20 9.67 21.01
C ARG A 185 -4.61 9.10 21.05
N ARG A 186 -5.49 9.52 20.14
CA ARG A 186 -6.84 8.97 20.07
C ARG A 186 -6.86 7.46 19.81
N MET A 187 -6.01 6.99 18.89
CA MET A 187 -5.91 5.56 18.55
C MET A 187 -5.36 4.73 19.74
N VAL A 188 -4.45 5.28 20.52
CA VAL A 188 -3.90 4.61 21.73
C VAL A 188 -4.91 4.67 22.88
N GLU A 189 -5.29 5.89 23.27
CA GLU A 189 -6.06 6.16 24.51
C GLU A 189 -7.50 5.61 24.43
N SER A 190 -8.11 5.63 23.24
CA SER A 190 -9.51 5.22 23.06
C SER A 190 -9.66 4.01 22.13
N GLY A 191 -8.73 3.81 21.20
CA GLY A 191 -8.80 2.76 20.19
C GLY A 191 -8.06 1.47 20.55
N GLY A 192 -7.30 1.44 21.64
CA GLY A 192 -6.59 0.26 22.14
C GLY A 192 -5.37 -0.15 21.29
N VAL A 193 -4.84 0.76 20.48
CA VAL A 193 -3.58 0.51 19.76
C VAL A 193 -2.42 0.54 20.74
N THR A 194 -1.53 -0.45 20.65
CA THR A 194 -0.35 -0.56 21.53
C THR A 194 0.63 0.58 21.22
N GLU A 195 1.08 1.31 22.25
CA GLU A 195 1.99 2.46 22.13
C GLU A 195 3.28 2.15 21.36
N SER A 196 3.86 0.96 21.56
CA SER A 196 5.09 0.54 20.88
C SER A 196 4.89 0.22 19.39
N LYS A 197 3.63 0.15 18.92
CA LYS A 197 3.25 -0.22 17.56
C LYS A 197 2.81 0.97 16.73
N ILE A 198 2.84 2.18 17.25
CA ILE A 198 2.36 3.35 16.55
C ILE A 198 3.34 4.52 16.67
N GLY A 199 3.59 5.21 15.56
CA GLY A 199 4.42 6.41 15.50
C GLY A 199 3.72 7.54 14.75
N ALA A 200 4.06 8.79 15.08
CA ALA A 200 3.51 9.98 14.42
C ALA A 200 4.63 10.87 13.87
N VAL A 201 4.46 11.33 12.62
CA VAL A 201 5.40 12.21 11.95
C VAL A 201 4.63 13.34 11.24
N GLY A 202 5.12 14.58 11.36
CA GLY A 202 4.63 15.70 10.58
C GLY A 202 5.57 16.03 9.43
N TYR A 203 5.05 16.18 8.24
CA TYR A 203 5.82 16.54 7.04
C TYR A 203 5.61 17.99 6.58
N GLY A 204 4.83 18.76 7.32
CA GLY A 204 4.50 20.13 6.89
C GLY A 204 3.94 20.11 5.46
N SER A 205 4.42 21.04 4.62
CA SER A 205 4.08 21.12 3.19
C SER A 205 5.07 20.41 2.26
N SER A 206 6.03 19.63 2.79
CA SER A 206 7.14 19.06 2.01
C SER A 206 6.73 17.90 1.09
N ARG A 207 5.58 17.27 1.34
CA ARG A 207 5.08 16.12 0.56
C ARG A 207 3.67 16.40 0.02
N PRO A 208 3.52 17.32 -0.95
CA PRO A 208 2.21 17.63 -1.52
C PRO A 208 1.70 16.48 -2.41
N LEU A 209 0.39 16.27 -2.42
CA LEU A 209 -0.29 15.42 -3.40
C LEU A 209 -0.63 16.19 -4.67
N SER A 210 -0.97 17.47 -4.52
CA SER A 210 -1.22 18.37 -5.62
C SER A 210 -0.28 19.58 -5.54
N LEU A 211 0.33 19.92 -6.67
CA LEU A 211 1.20 21.09 -6.81
C LEU A 211 0.43 22.35 -7.21
N GLY A 212 -0.89 22.24 -7.42
CA GLY A 212 -1.74 23.36 -7.75
C GLY A 212 -1.94 24.33 -6.59
N THR A 213 -2.52 25.49 -6.91
CA THR A 213 -2.81 26.57 -5.94
C THR A 213 -4.30 26.84 -5.78
N ALA A 214 -5.16 26.01 -6.38
CA ALA A 214 -6.60 26.09 -6.18
C ALA A 214 -7.01 25.60 -4.79
N ALA A 215 -8.17 26.01 -4.32
CA ALA A 215 -8.69 25.58 -3.02
C ALA A 215 -8.77 24.05 -2.86
N ALA A 216 -9.11 23.34 -3.96
CA ALA A 216 -9.15 21.88 -3.99
C ALA A 216 -7.75 21.26 -3.82
N ASP A 217 -6.71 21.84 -4.41
CA ASP A 217 -5.32 21.38 -4.26
C ASP A 217 -4.85 21.52 -2.80
N PHE A 218 -5.12 22.65 -2.19
CA PHE A 218 -4.83 22.86 -0.78
C PHE A 218 -5.60 21.89 0.12
N ALA A 219 -6.85 21.58 -0.21
CA ALA A 219 -7.65 20.62 0.54
C ALA A 219 -7.05 19.20 0.49
N GLN A 220 -6.56 18.77 -0.68
CA GLN A 220 -5.88 17.48 -0.84
C GLN A 220 -4.56 17.39 -0.05
N ASN A 221 -3.83 18.51 0.02
CA ASN A 221 -2.56 18.56 0.74
C ASN A 221 -2.73 18.58 2.25
N ARG A 222 -3.81 19.21 2.77
CA ARG A 222 -4.15 19.15 4.19
C ARG A 222 -4.78 17.81 4.51
N ARG A 223 -3.99 16.86 4.98
CA ARG A 223 -4.42 15.50 5.28
C ARG A 223 -3.66 14.89 6.44
N VAL A 224 -4.23 13.83 6.99
CA VAL A 224 -3.53 12.89 7.85
C VAL A 224 -3.69 11.51 7.24
N ASP A 225 -2.58 10.86 6.98
CA ASP A 225 -2.51 9.50 6.45
C ASP A 225 -2.19 8.55 7.62
N ILE A 226 -2.99 7.50 7.80
CA ILE A 226 -2.77 6.42 8.76
C ILE A 226 -2.35 5.20 7.95
N ILE A 227 -1.16 4.69 8.20
CA ILE A 227 -0.56 3.62 7.41
C ILE A 227 -0.39 2.39 8.28
N ALA A 228 -1.08 1.30 7.95
CA ALA A 228 -0.79 -0.03 8.47
C ALA A 228 0.39 -0.58 7.66
N LEU A 229 1.56 -0.71 8.33
CA LEU A 229 2.81 -1.06 7.68
C LEU A 229 2.89 -2.57 7.47
N SER A 230 3.13 -3.00 6.24
CA SER A 230 3.37 -4.41 5.93
C SER A 230 4.64 -4.92 6.61
N ASN A 231 4.53 -6.03 7.31
CA ASN A 231 5.65 -6.75 7.93
C ASN A 231 6.37 -7.70 6.95
N ALA A 232 5.96 -7.72 5.68
CA ALA A 232 6.59 -8.54 4.66
C ALA A 232 8.03 -8.08 4.37
N SER A 233 8.86 -8.99 3.85
CA SER A 233 10.23 -8.66 3.47
C SER A 233 10.25 -7.57 2.37
N GLU A 234 11.35 -6.83 2.28
CA GLU A 234 11.51 -5.76 1.28
C GLU A 234 11.29 -6.26 -0.16
N SER A 235 11.80 -7.47 -0.47
CA SER A 235 11.60 -8.10 -1.78
C SER A 235 10.12 -8.38 -2.11
N VAL A 236 9.32 -8.70 -1.11
CA VAL A 236 7.86 -8.91 -1.25
C VAL A 236 7.16 -7.56 -1.38
N ARG A 237 7.48 -6.60 -0.51
CA ARG A 237 6.87 -5.27 -0.51
C ARG A 237 7.11 -4.51 -1.82
N ALA A 238 8.31 -4.66 -2.41
CA ALA A 238 8.62 -4.05 -3.70
C ALA A 238 7.70 -4.52 -4.85
N LEU A 239 7.11 -5.71 -4.72
CA LEU A 239 6.20 -6.30 -5.71
C LEU A 239 4.72 -5.93 -5.49
N ILE A 240 4.35 -5.37 -4.33
CA ILE A 240 2.96 -5.00 -4.01
C ILE A 240 2.33 -4.12 -5.10
N PRO A 241 2.98 -3.04 -5.60
CA PRO A 241 2.39 -2.20 -6.64
C PRO A 241 2.13 -2.96 -7.95
N ASP A 242 2.99 -3.91 -8.30
CA ASP A 242 2.84 -4.72 -9.52
C ASP A 242 1.69 -5.74 -9.38
N VAL A 243 1.48 -6.30 -8.20
CA VAL A 243 0.31 -7.15 -7.91
C VAL A 243 -0.97 -6.33 -7.93
N VAL A 244 -1.00 -5.16 -7.28
CA VAL A 244 -2.18 -4.27 -7.24
C VAL A 244 -2.56 -3.79 -8.64
N SER A 245 -1.57 -3.49 -9.50
CA SER A 245 -1.80 -3.09 -10.89
C SER A 245 -2.13 -4.24 -11.85
N GLY A 246 -2.15 -5.50 -11.38
CA GLY A 246 -2.43 -6.68 -12.19
C GLY A 246 -1.31 -7.11 -13.13
N LYS A 247 -0.10 -6.57 -12.99
CA LYS A 247 1.08 -6.98 -13.79
C LYS A 247 1.58 -8.36 -13.40
N ILE A 248 1.38 -8.77 -12.15
CA ILE A 248 1.66 -10.12 -11.66
C ILE A 248 0.34 -10.88 -11.61
N PRO A 249 0.15 -11.96 -12.41
CA PRO A 249 -1.08 -12.75 -12.38
C PRO A 249 -1.27 -13.41 -11.01
N GLY A 250 -2.46 -13.31 -10.45
CA GLY A 250 -2.81 -13.93 -9.18
C GLY A 250 -3.66 -13.05 -8.24
N SER A 251 -3.75 -11.75 -8.50
CA SER A 251 -4.68 -10.87 -7.81
C SER A 251 -5.98 -10.69 -8.59
N GLU A 252 -6.62 -11.79 -9.00
CA GLU A 252 -8.01 -11.67 -9.41
C GLU A 252 -8.80 -11.28 -8.17
N THR A 253 -9.21 -10.01 -8.11
CA THR A 253 -10.30 -9.58 -7.24
C THR A 253 -11.42 -10.57 -7.49
N PRO A 254 -11.98 -11.25 -6.46
CA PRO A 254 -13.21 -11.99 -6.65
C PRO A 254 -14.20 -11.01 -7.26
N ALA A 255 -14.60 -11.27 -8.49
CA ALA A 255 -15.60 -10.47 -9.18
C ALA A 255 -16.75 -10.28 -8.19
N ALA A 256 -17.12 -9.04 -7.93
CA ALA A 256 -18.32 -8.73 -7.16
C ALA A 256 -19.41 -9.67 -7.71
N PRO A 257 -20.19 -10.36 -6.86
CA PRO A 257 -21.20 -11.28 -7.33
C PRO A 257 -22.03 -10.53 -8.36
N ALA A 258 -21.99 -11.05 -9.61
CA ALA A 258 -22.73 -10.46 -10.72
C ALA A 258 -24.14 -10.23 -10.20
N ALA A 259 -24.58 -8.98 -10.22
CA ALA A 259 -25.96 -8.65 -9.91
C ALA A 259 -26.80 -9.61 -10.73
N VAL A 260 -27.49 -10.51 -10.03
CA VAL A 260 -28.46 -11.41 -10.62
C VAL A 260 -29.48 -10.48 -11.25
N THR A 261 -29.39 -10.29 -12.54
CA THR A 261 -30.39 -9.60 -13.32
C THR A 261 -31.63 -10.50 -13.18
N ALA A 262 -32.50 -10.17 -12.24
CA ALA A 262 -33.81 -10.74 -12.15
C ALA A 262 -34.47 -10.45 -13.48
N ALA A 263 -34.51 -11.47 -14.34
CA ALA A 263 -35.36 -11.47 -15.51
C ALA A 263 -36.79 -11.34 -15.01
N THR A 264 -37.33 -10.14 -15.02
CA THR A 264 -38.73 -9.88 -14.82
C THR A 264 -39.48 -10.49 -16.01
N ALA A 265 -39.91 -11.74 -15.82
CA ALA A 265 -40.96 -12.28 -16.66
C ALA A 265 -42.22 -11.45 -16.40
N THR A 266 -42.48 -10.50 -17.31
CA THR A 266 -43.74 -9.74 -17.33
C THR A 266 -44.84 -10.68 -17.82
N THR A 267 -45.48 -11.37 -16.87
CA THR A 267 -46.74 -12.05 -17.15
C THR A 267 -47.85 -10.98 -17.14
N TRP A 268 -48.34 -10.63 -18.30
CA TRP A 268 -49.52 -9.77 -18.45
C TRP A 268 -50.74 -10.52 -17.89
N ILE A 269 -51.28 -10.03 -16.77
CA ILE A 269 -52.63 -10.42 -16.30
C ILE A 269 -53.56 -9.28 -16.72
N PRO A 270 -54.66 -9.54 -17.46
CA PRO A 270 -55.59 -8.51 -17.83
C PRO A 270 -56.36 -8.06 -16.58
N VAL A 271 -56.28 -6.76 -16.27
CA VAL A 271 -57.08 -6.13 -15.22
C VAL A 271 -58.54 -6.07 -15.67
N VAL A 272 -59.38 -6.85 -15.03
CA VAL A 272 -60.83 -6.73 -15.14
C VAL A 272 -61.24 -5.50 -14.34
N SER A 273 -61.75 -4.51 -15.06
CA SER A 273 -62.32 -3.27 -14.52
C SER A 273 -63.59 -3.59 -13.72
N SER A 274 -63.51 -3.50 -12.39
CA SER A 274 -64.68 -3.55 -11.50
C SER A 274 -64.94 -2.13 -11.01
N SER A 275 -65.95 -1.52 -11.55
CA SER A 275 -66.53 -0.25 -11.13
C SER A 275 -67.15 -0.37 -9.75
N VAL A 276 -66.58 0.30 -8.75
CA VAL A 276 -67.19 0.48 -7.40
C VAL A 276 -67.87 1.84 -7.35
N PRO A 277 -69.13 1.93 -6.92
CA PRO A 277 -69.83 3.21 -6.88
C PRO A 277 -69.35 4.09 -5.72
N LEU A 278 -69.20 5.36 -6.02
CA LEU A 278 -68.84 6.44 -5.10
C LEU A 278 -69.93 6.65 -4.03
N ILE A 279 -69.66 6.30 -2.77
CA ILE A 279 -70.51 6.66 -1.65
C ILE A 279 -70.14 8.07 -1.20
N LEU A 280 -71.08 8.98 -1.41
CA LEU A 280 -71.02 10.37 -0.95
C LEU A 280 -71.23 10.42 0.59
N LEU A 281 -70.23 10.86 1.33
CA LEU A 281 -70.42 11.17 2.77
C LEU A 281 -70.81 12.64 2.91
N PRO A 282 -71.72 12.94 3.84
CA PRO A 282 -72.25 14.31 4.03
C PRO A 282 -71.25 15.19 4.80
N ALA A 283 -71.19 16.44 4.39
CA ALA A 283 -70.39 17.50 4.98
C ALA A 283 -70.74 17.75 6.46
N VAL A 284 -69.68 17.73 7.31
CA VAL A 284 -69.80 18.21 8.70
C VAL A 284 -69.57 19.72 8.70
N ASN A 285 -70.57 20.44 9.21
CA ASN A 285 -70.63 21.86 9.37
C ASN A 285 -69.84 22.31 10.62
N PRO A 286 -68.88 23.26 10.56
CA PRO A 286 -68.31 23.83 11.76
C PRO A 286 -69.09 25.05 12.24
N GLY A 287 -69.78 24.90 13.34
CA GLY A 287 -70.50 25.99 14.01
C GLY A 287 -70.66 25.72 15.51
N ARG A 288 -69.78 26.25 16.31
CA ARG A 288 -69.87 27.09 17.50
C ARG A 288 -68.61 26.92 18.37
#